data_5229ca756538e98540087496f3543954
#
_entry.id   5229ca756538e98540087496f3543954
#
_cell.length_a   1.000
_cell.length_b   1.000
_cell.length_c   1.000
_cell.angle_alpha   90.00
_cell.angle_beta   90.00
_cell.angle_gamma   90.00
#
_symmetry.space_group_name_H-M   'P 1'
#
loop_
_entity.id
_entity.type
_entity.pdbx_description
1 polymer ?
#
loop_
_entity_poly.entity_id
_entity_poly.type
_entity_poly.pdbx_seq_one_letter_code
_entity_poly.pdbx_strand_id
1 'polypeptide(L)'
;MNIERTAASSAKRLRYALLCAVALNLALVVARVLLYTPLLAQRNAPLFVLEPVVLLLIYAVIASVMTAKRGERWHTVRRTGTIIGLITGTMWVVNLSLETFSRFSGILATAPFLLGAFVLWGVAGGIGAWRTGAAFPGIAAAIMAAMICVLITVAYGFLLTYTSLPRLERDLANSPDFLRSGWDDLRAFAIANTFDSGFSHLLGALIVSTIFGAIGSGVGLLLNRGAQRRPSPISLTDA
;
A
#
# COMPACT_ATOMS: atom_id res chain seq x y z
N MET A 1 8.89 -27.98 17.76
CA MET A 1 8.60 -28.45 16.38
C MET A 1 7.27 -27.92 15.79
N ASN A 2 6.19 -27.72 16.55
CA ASN A 2 4.91 -27.21 16.02
C ASN A 2 4.93 -25.72 15.64
N ILE A 3 5.62 -24.86 16.40
CA ILE A 3 5.61 -23.39 16.18
C ILE A 3 6.27 -23.00 14.85
N GLU A 4 7.37 -23.64 14.50
CA GLU A 4 8.07 -23.33 13.23
C GLU A 4 7.27 -23.77 12.00
N ARG A 5 6.59 -24.91 12.07
CA ARG A 5 5.70 -25.37 10.99
C ARG A 5 4.53 -24.41 10.77
N THR A 6 3.94 -23.91 11.85
CA THR A 6 2.83 -22.93 11.79
C THR A 6 3.30 -21.59 11.21
N ALA A 7 4.48 -21.10 11.60
CA ALA A 7 5.06 -19.87 11.08
C ALA A 7 5.40 -19.96 9.59
N ALA A 8 5.93 -21.10 9.13
CA ALA A 8 6.23 -21.35 7.72
C ALA A 8 4.95 -21.42 6.87
N SER A 9 3.90 -22.07 7.37
CA SER A 9 2.58 -22.13 6.71
C SER A 9 1.96 -20.74 6.57
N SER A 10 2.01 -19.91 7.62
CA SER A 10 1.50 -18.52 7.60
C SER A 10 2.23 -17.65 6.57
N ALA A 11 3.56 -17.74 6.50
CA ALA A 11 4.36 -17.00 5.52
C ALA A 11 4.00 -17.38 4.07
N LYS A 12 3.79 -18.67 3.82
CA LYS A 12 3.37 -19.19 2.51
C LYS A 12 1.98 -18.66 2.12
N ARG A 13 1.02 -18.69 3.04
CA ARG A 13 -0.34 -18.14 2.80
C ARG A 13 -0.29 -16.64 2.49
N LEU A 14 0.47 -15.85 3.26
CA LEU A 14 0.63 -14.42 3.02
C LEU A 14 1.25 -14.16 1.64
N ARG A 15 2.29 -14.92 1.26
CA ARG A 15 2.88 -14.81 -0.07
C ARG A 15 1.86 -15.02 -1.18
N TYR A 16 1.07 -16.09 -1.10
CA TYR A 16 0.02 -16.34 -2.09
C TYR A 16 -1.01 -15.23 -2.12
N ALA A 17 -1.48 -14.75 -0.96
CA ALA A 17 -2.44 -13.66 -0.89
C ALA A 17 -1.92 -12.39 -1.57
N LEU A 18 -0.66 -12.02 -1.33
CA LEU A 18 -0.05 -10.85 -1.96
C LEU A 18 0.13 -11.02 -3.47
N LEU A 19 0.59 -12.19 -3.92
CA LEU A 19 0.73 -12.47 -5.36
C LEU A 19 -0.63 -12.51 -6.05
N CYS A 20 -1.66 -13.05 -5.41
CA CYS A 20 -3.04 -13.00 -5.92
C CYS A 20 -3.55 -11.55 -6.00
N ALA A 21 -3.25 -10.71 -5.01
CA ALA A 21 -3.62 -9.30 -5.05
C ALA A 21 -2.93 -8.55 -6.20
N VAL A 22 -1.63 -8.82 -6.43
CA VAL A 22 -0.92 -8.28 -7.59
C VAL A 22 -1.54 -8.79 -8.90
N ALA A 23 -1.80 -10.09 -9.02
CA ALA A 23 -2.39 -10.69 -10.21
C ALA A 23 -3.80 -10.11 -10.48
N LEU A 24 -4.60 -9.88 -9.44
CA LEU A 24 -5.90 -9.22 -9.56
C LEU A 24 -5.76 -7.80 -10.14
N ASN A 25 -4.84 -7.00 -9.60
CA ASN A 25 -4.60 -5.65 -10.11
C ASN A 25 -4.15 -5.66 -11.58
N LEU A 26 -3.24 -6.58 -11.95
CA LEU A 26 -2.81 -6.75 -13.35
C LEU A 26 -3.98 -7.17 -14.24
N ALA A 27 -4.81 -8.10 -13.78
CA ALA A 27 -6.00 -8.53 -14.52
C ALA A 27 -6.99 -7.38 -14.74
N LEU A 28 -7.18 -6.50 -13.75
CA LEU A 28 -8.04 -5.32 -13.88
C LEU A 28 -7.49 -4.32 -14.90
N VAL A 29 -6.17 -4.07 -14.92
CA VAL A 29 -5.53 -3.23 -15.95
C VAL A 29 -5.74 -3.84 -17.34
N VAL A 30 -5.41 -5.12 -17.51
CA VAL A 30 -5.53 -5.81 -18.82
C VAL A 30 -6.99 -5.84 -19.28
N ALA A 31 -7.92 -6.21 -18.40
CA ALA A 31 -9.34 -6.24 -18.73
C ALA A 31 -9.83 -4.85 -19.18
N ARG A 32 -9.36 -3.78 -18.54
CA ARG A 32 -9.76 -2.42 -18.92
C ARG A 32 -9.24 -2.02 -20.29
N VAL A 33 -8.00 -2.37 -20.62
CA VAL A 33 -7.42 -2.13 -21.95
C VAL A 33 -8.17 -2.92 -23.03
N LEU A 34 -8.51 -4.19 -22.75
CA LEU A 34 -9.26 -5.02 -23.69
C LEU A 34 -10.70 -4.56 -23.92
N LEU A 35 -11.35 -4.06 -22.85
CA LEU A 35 -12.72 -3.54 -22.95
C LEU A 35 -12.79 -2.17 -23.64
N TYR A 36 -11.67 -1.46 -23.72
CA TYR A 36 -11.61 -0.14 -24.36
C TYR A 36 -10.33 0.04 -25.17
N THR A 37 -10.25 -0.66 -26.30
CA THR A 37 -9.08 -0.64 -27.19
C THR A 37 -8.75 0.74 -27.81
N PRO A 38 -9.70 1.71 -28.01
CA PRO A 38 -9.36 3.06 -28.45
C PRO A 38 -8.35 3.78 -27.55
N LEU A 39 -8.23 3.35 -26.27
CA LEU A 39 -7.19 3.85 -25.36
C LEU A 39 -5.79 3.75 -25.99
N LEU A 40 -5.45 2.62 -26.61
CA LEU A 40 -4.10 2.37 -27.16
C LEU A 40 -3.78 3.23 -28.38
N ALA A 41 -4.77 3.81 -29.02
CA ALA A 41 -4.58 4.73 -30.15
C ALA A 41 -4.21 6.16 -29.71
N GLN A 42 -4.41 6.47 -28.44
CA GLN A 42 -4.11 7.80 -27.92
C GLN A 42 -2.61 8.00 -27.69
N ARG A 43 -2.16 9.25 -27.87
CA ARG A 43 -0.77 9.63 -27.68
C ARG A 43 -0.32 9.30 -26.25
N ASN A 44 0.84 8.63 -26.11
CA ASN A 44 1.44 8.21 -24.84
C ASN A 44 0.61 7.20 -24.01
N ALA A 45 -0.53 6.73 -24.48
CA ALA A 45 -1.34 5.75 -23.75
C ALA A 45 -0.58 4.48 -23.32
N PRO A 46 0.34 3.92 -24.13
CA PRO A 46 1.14 2.78 -23.68
C PRO A 46 1.93 3.03 -22.42
N LEU A 47 2.40 4.26 -22.17
CA LEU A 47 3.14 4.60 -20.94
C LEU A 47 2.23 4.51 -19.72
N PHE A 48 1.04 5.09 -19.77
CA PHE A 48 0.05 5.02 -18.69
C PHE A 48 -0.37 3.59 -18.32
N VAL A 49 -0.33 2.67 -19.29
CA VAL A 49 -0.59 1.25 -19.05
C VAL A 49 0.65 0.55 -18.47
N LEU A 50 1.83 0.85 -18.99
CA LEU A 50 3.07 0.18 -18.63
C LEU A 50 3.53 0.51 -17.20
N GLU A 51 3.39 1.76 -16.79
CA GLU A 51 3.84 2.26 -15.49
C GLU A 51 3.26 1.48 -14.29
N PRO A 52 1.92 1.34 -14.14
CA PRO A 52 1.37 0.55 -13.06
C PRO A 52 1.71 -0.94 -13.18
N VAL A 53 1.84 -1.49 -14.40
CA VAL A 53 2.23 -2.88 -14.62
C VAL A 53 3.64 -3.14 -14.10
N VAL A 54 4.60 -2.28 -14.43
CA VAL A 54 6.00 -2.40 -13.95
C VAL A 54 6.06 -2.33 -12.43
N LEU A 55 5.36 -1.37 -11.82
CA LEU A 55 5.31 -1.27 -10.35
C LEU A 55 4.66 -2.49 -9.70
N LEU A 56 3.58 -3.02 -10.25
CA LEU A 56 2.95 -4.23 -9.74
C LEU A 56 3.90 -5.43 -9.80
N LEU A 57 4.72 -5.55 -10.85
CA LEU A 57 5.77 -6.58 -10.92
C LEU A 57 6.85 -6.37 -9.85
N ILE A 58 7.27 -5.12 -9.60
CA ILE A 58 8.19 -4.80 -8.51
C ILE A 58 7.56 -5.21 -7.16
N TYR A 59 6.28 -4.93 -6.94
CA TYR A 59 5.56 -5.37 -5.75
C TYR A 59 5.54 -6.89 -5.59
N ALA A 60 5.37 -7.65 -6.67
CA ALA A 60 5.46 -9.12 -6.64
C ALA A 60 6.84 -9.61 -6.20
N VAL A 61 7.91 -8.95 -6.67
CA VAL A 61 9.29 -9.25 -6.25
C VAL A 61 9.49 -8.93 -4.77
N ILE A 62 9.11 -7.73 -4.31
CA ILE A 62 9.22 -7.33 -2.90
C ILE A 62 8.45 -8.29 -2.01
N ALA A 63 7.19 -8.61 -2.35
CA ALA A 63 6.36 -9.56 -1.62
C ALA A 63 7.03 -10.94 -1.52
N SER A 64 7.59 -11.42 -2.62
CA SER A 64 8.29 -12.71 -2.68
C SER A 64 9.52 -12.73 -1.78
N VAL A 65 10.35 -11.69 -1.83
CA VAL A 65 11.57 -11.56 -1.02
C VAL A 65 11.23 -11.46 0.47
N MET A 66 10.29 -10.59 0.85
CA MET A 66 9.94 -10.36 2.25
C MET A 66 9.28 -11.58 2.90
N THR A 67 8.48 -12.32 2.14
CA THR A 67 7.80 -13.53 2.63
C THR A 67 8.69 -14.78 2.61
N ALA A 68 9.75 -14.80 1.80
CA ALA A 68 10.73 -15.89 1.77
C ALA A 68 11.67 -15.88 2.99
N LYS A 69 11.90 -14.72 3.59
CA LYS A 69 12.79 -14.60 4.76
C LYS A 69 12.22 -15.32 5.98
N ARG A 70 13.07 -16.04 6.72
CA ARG A 70 12.71 -16.87 7.88
C ARG A 70 13.18 -16.24 9.19
N GLY A 71 12.70 -16.77 10.32
CA GLY A 71 13.07 -16.35 11.66
C GLY A 71 12.02 -15.45 12.33
N GLU A 72 12.15 -15.32 13.64
CA GLU A 72 11.20 -14.61 14.52
C GLU A 72 11.05 -13.12 14.16
N ARG A 73 12.16 -12.46 13.82
CA ARG A 73 12.15 -11.06 13.36
C ARG A 73 11.23 -10.86 12.16
N TRP A 74 11.29 -11.78 11.19
CA TRP A 74 10.45 -11.71 9.98
C TRP A 74 9.00 -12.12 10.23
N HIS A 75 8.75 -12.94 11.25
CA HIS A 75 7.39 -13.18 11.72
C HIS A 75 6.76 -11.91 12.27
N THR A 76 7.49 -11.15 13.09
CA THR A 76 7.05 -9.85 13.60
C THR A 76 6.78 -8.85 12.47
N VAL A 77 7.68 -8.75 11.48
CA VAL A 77 7.50 -7.89 10.29
C VAL A 77 6.18 -8.21 9.57
N ARG A 78 5.99 -9.48 9.24
CA ARG A 78 4.78 -9.91 8.51
C ARG A 78 3.51 -9.66 9.31
N ARG A 79 3.48 -10.03 10.59
CA ARG A 79 2.30 -9.85 11.44
C ARG A 79 1.92 -8.38 11.59
N THR A 80 2.88 -7.55 11.96
CA THR A 80 2.66 -6.11 12.17
C THR A 80 2.27 -5.44 10.85
N GLY A 81 3.01 -5.70 9.77
CA GLY A 81 2.73 -5.15 8.45
C GLY A 81 1.36 -5.58 7.92
N THR A 82 0.96 -6.84 8.10
CA THR A 82 -0.36 -7.32 7.66
C THR A 82 -1.50 -6.63 8.41
N ILE A 83 -1.43 -6.57 9.74
CA ILE A 83 -2.51 -5.96 10.54
C ILE A 83 -2.66 -4.48 10.17
N ILE A 84 -1.57 -3.72 10.18
CA ILE A 84 -1.61 -2.29 9.89
C ILE A 84 -1.97 -2.03 8.43
N GLY A 85 -1.48 -2.85 7.51
CA GLY A 85 -1.81 -2.74 6.09
C GLY A 85 -3.29 -2.99 5.79
N LEU A 86 -3.93 -3.95 6.46
CA LEU A 86 -5.37 -4.18 6.33
C LEU A 86 -6.18 -3.00 6.91
N ILE A 87 -5.78 -2.46 8.07
CA ILE A 87 -6.45 -1.31 8.67
C ILE A 87 -6.36 -0.10 7.72
N THR A 88 -5.16 0.24 7.26
CA THR A 88 -4.96 1.40 6.37
C THR A 88 -5.60 1.19 5.00
N GLY A 89 -5.58 -0.03 4.45
CA GLY A 89 -6.27 -0.37 3.20
C GLY A 89 -7.79 -0.20 3.32
N THR A 90 -8.38 -0.66 4.43
CA THR A 90 -9.81 -0.45 4.69
C THR A 90 -10.15 1.03 4.84
N MET A 91 -9.31 1.81 5.54
CA MET A 91 -9.49 3.27 5.66
C MET A 91 -9.53 3.93 4.28
N TRP A 92 -8.63 3.56 3.37
CA TRP A 92 -8.58 4.10 2.01
C TRP A 92 -9.78 3.67 1.15
N VAL A 93 -10.26 2.43 1.28
CA VAL A 93 -11.49 1.98 0.61
C VAL A 93 -12.68 2.82 1.07
N VAL A 94 -12.78 3.10 2.38
CA VAL A 94 -13.83 3.99 2.91
C VAL A 94 -13.70 5.40 2.35
N ASN A 95 -12.48 5.98 2.33
CA ASN A 95 -12.24 7.30 1.77
C ASN A 95 -12.67 7.39 0.30
N LEU A 96 -12.21 6.47 -0.55
CA LEU A 96 -12.57 6.42 -1.97
C LEU A 96 -14.08 6.24 -2.18
N SER A 97 -14.73 5.44 -1.32
CA SER A 97 -16.19 5.29 -1.36
C SER A 97 -16.90 6.59 -1.02
N LEU A 98 -16.44 7.31 0.02
CA LEU A 98 -17.00 8.61 0.38
C LEU A 98 -16.82 9.65 -0.74
N GLU A 99 -15.63 9.74 -1.33
CA GLU A 99 -15.38 10.62 -2.47
C GLU A 99 -16.24 10.27 -3.69
N THR A 100 -16.42 8.98 -3.96
CA THR A 100 -17.18 8.54 -5.14
C THR A 100 -18.68 8.66 -4.96
N PHE A 101 -19.23 8.32 -3.78
CA PHE A 101 -20.69 8.20 -3.60
C PHE A 101 -21.31 9.31 -2.76
N SER A 102 -20.52 10.16 -2.11
CA SER A 102 -21.02 11.30 -1.35
C SER A 102 -20.60 12.64 -1.98
N ARG A 103 -21.12 13.74 -1.42
CA ARG A 103 -20.66 15.09 -1.76
C ARG A 103 -19.43 15.52 -0.97
N PHE A 104 -18.90 14.61 -0.15
CA PHE A 104 -17.75 14.85 0.71
C PHE A 104 -16.47 14.58 -0.07
N SER A 105 -15.99 15.60 -0.78
CA SER A 105 -14.80 15.52 -1.64
C SER A 105 -13.84 16.67 -1.38
N GLY A 106 -12.60 16.48 -1.77
CA GLY A 106 -11.54 17.47 -1.68
C GLY A 106 -10.50 17.18 -0.60
N ILE A 107 -9.46 18.01 -0.57
CA ILE A 107 -8.27 17.79 0.26
C ILE A 107 -8.58 17.69 1.76
N LEU A 108 -9.54 18.47 2.26
CA LEU A 108 -9.92 18.44 3.68
C LEU A 108 -10.61 17.13 4.07
N ALA A 109 -11.28 16.47 3.13
CA ALA A 109 -11.89 15.17 3.35
C ALA A 109 -10.85 14.05 3.34
N THR A 110 -9.88 14.12 2.42
CA THR A 110 -8.85 13.07 2.20
C THR A 110 -7.69 13.19 3.18
N ALA A 111 -7.32 14.41 3.64
CA ALA A 111 -6.17 14.64 4.49
C ALA A 111 -6.14 13.80 5.79
N PRO A 112 -7.25 13.60 6.54
CA PRO A 112 -7.22 12.75 7.73
C PRO A 112 -6.86 11.29 7.43
N PHE A 113 -7.35 10.74 6.31
CA PHE A 113 -7.04 9.37 5.88
C PHE A 113 -5.58 9.24 5.45
N LEU A 114 -5.07 10.23 4.73
CA LEU A 114 -3.68 10.29 4.29
C LEU A 114 -2.72 10.36 5.48
N LEU A 115 -2.92 11.32 6.38
CA LEU A 115 -2.11 11.48 7.58
C LEU A 115 -2.21 10.25 8.49
N GLY A 116 -3.43 9.71 8.68
CA GLY A 116 -3.66 8.49 9.43
C GLY A 116 -2.87 7.30 8.90
N ALA A 117 -2.84 7.11 7.57
CA ALA A 117 -2.06 6.05 6.94
C ALA A 117 -0.55 6.23 7.19
N PHE A 118 -0.01 7.46 7.04
CA PHE A 118 1.41 7.73 7.26
C PHE A 118 1.82 7.49 8.71
N VAL A 119 1.02 7.95 9.67
CA VAL A 119 1.24 7.68 11.09
C VAL A 119 1.22 6.19 11.38
N LEU A 120 0.25 5.45 10.86
CA LEU A 120 0.14 4.01 11.06
C LEU A 120 1.31 3.24 10.44
N TRP A 121 1.83 3.67 9.28
CA TRP A 121 3.06 3.09 8.72
C TRP A 121 4.27 3.38 9.59
N GLY A 122 4.37 4.59 10.17
CA GLY A 122 5.38 4.91 11.18
C GLY A 122 5.27 4.02 12.41
N VAL A 123 4.05 3.79 12.91
CA VAL A 123 3.77 2.87 14.03
C VAL A 123 4.19 1.44 13.69
N ALA A 124 3.93 0.96 12.46
CA ALA A 124 4.41 -0.35 12.02
C ALA A 124 5.94 -0.44 12.09
N GLY A 125 6.63 0.61 11.64
CA GLY A 125 8.08 0.74 11.74
C GLY A 125 8.57 0.70 13.19
N GLY A 126 7.93 1.48 14.07
CA GLY A 126 8.22 1.55 15.48
C GLY A 126 8.07 0.22 16.21
N ILE A 127 6.93 -0.45 16.04
CA ILE A 127 6.67 -1.78 16.63
C ILE A 127 7.67 -2.81 16.12
N GLY A 128 7.95 -2.81 14.81
CA GLY A 128 8.91 -3.73 14.20
C GLY A 128 10.31 -3.56 14.79
N ALA A 129 10.80 -2.32 14.88
CA ALA A 129 12.11 -2.01 15.42
C ALA A 129 12.19 -2.26 16.93
N TRP A 130 11.18 -1.86 17.69
CA TRP A 130 11.12 -2.10 19.14
C TRP A 130 11.19 -3.58 19.50
N ARG A 131 10.41 -4.42 18.83
CA ARG A 131 10.36 -5.86 19.11
C ARG A 131 11.60 -6.62 18.65
N THR A 132 12.27 -6.15 17.60
CA THR A 132 13.41 -6.88 17.00
C THR A 132 14.77 -6.31 17.41
N GLY A 133 14.80 -5.12 18.02
CA GLY A 133 16.03 -4.39 18.35
C GLY A 133 16.81 -3.91 17.12
N ALA A 134 16.21 -3.85 15.93
CA ALA A 134 16.89 -3.49 14.68
C ALA A 134 15.99 -2.58 13.80
N ALA A 135 16.60 -1.59 13.14
CA ALA A 135 15.88 -0.64 12.30
C ALA A 135 15.29 -1.28 11.04
N PHE A 136 16.06 -2.12 10.36
CA PHE A 136 15.67 -2.71 9.08
C PHE A 136 14.36 -3.53 9.14
N PRO A 137 14.13 -4.42 10.12
CA PRO A 137 12.83 -5.07 10.30
C PRO A 137 11.68 -4.09 10.54
N GLY A 138 11.94 -2.96 11.20
CA GLY A 138 10.94 -1.91 11.38
C GLY A 138 10.54 -1.28 10.05
N ILE A 139 11.50 -0.81 9.26
CA ILE A 139 11.26 -0.26 7.93
C ILE A 139 10.53 -1.29 7.05
N ALA A 140 10.96 -2.55 7.09
CA ALA A 140 10.32 -3.64 6.36
C ALA A 140 8.85 -3.85 6.78
N ALA A 141 8.50 -3.69 8.07
CA ALA A 141 7.12 -3.77 8.53
C ALA A 141 6.26 -2.63 7.99
N ALA A 142 6.79 -1.41 7.91
CA ALA A 142 6.10 -0.27 7.31
C ALA A 142 5.88 -0.46 5.80
N ILE A 143 6.90 -0.92 5.06
CA ILE A 143 6.79 -1.22 3.62
C ILE A 143 5.74 -2.33 3.39
N MET A 144 5.74 -3.38 4.22
CA MET A 144 4.74 -4.45 4.13
C MET A 144 3.32 -3.91 4.37
N ALA A 145 3.13 -3.02 5.34
CA ALA A 145 1.84 -2.40 5.64
C ALA A 145 1.36 -1.54 4.46
N ALA A 146 2.23 -0.69 3.93
CA ALA A 146 1.91 0.16 2.78
C ALA A 146 1.62 -0.66 1.52
N MET A 147 2.38 -1.72 1.27
CA MET A 147 2.17 -2.63 0.15
C MET A 147 0.77 -3.28 0.19
N ILE A 148 0.35 -3.79 1.35
CA ILE A 148 -0.99 -4.37 1.51
C ILE A 148 -2.06 -3.29 1.33
N CYS A 149 -1.88 -2.14 1.96
CA CYS A 149 -2.78 -1.00 1.85
C CYS A 149 -3.01 -0.63 0.38
N VAL A 150 -1.93 -0.35 -0.36
CA VAL A 150 -2.05 0.17 -1.72
C VAL A 150 -2.56 -0.88 -2.71
N LEU A 151 -2.22 -2.16 -2.56
CA LEU A 151 -2.77 -3.22 -3.41
C LEU A 151 -4.30 -3.33 -3.26
N ILE A 152 -4.83 -3.15 -2.04
CA ILE A 152 -6.28 -3.11 -1.78
C ILE A 152 -6.89 -1.83 -2.40
N THR A 153 -6.27 -0.68 -2.16
CA THR A 153 -6.75 0.63 -2.61
C THR A 153 -6.79 0.72 -4.13
N VAL A 154 -5.73 0.30 -4.81
CA VAL A 154 -5.63 0.35 -6.29
C VAL A 154 -6.60 -0.63 -6.93
N ALA A 155 -6.72 -1.86 -6.40
CA ALA A 155 -7.73 -2.81 -6.88
C ALA A 155 -9.14 -2.24 -6.76
N TYR A 156 -9.46 -1.62 -5.63
CA TYR A 156 -10.77 -0.99 -5.41
C TYR A 156 -10.97 0.22 -6.33
N GLY A 157 -9.96 1.07 -6.50
CA GLY A 157 -10.01 2.22 -7.43
C GLY A 157 -10.23 1.78 -8.89
N PHE A 158 -9.56 0.72 -9.33
CA PHE A 158 -9.80 0.15 -10.65
C PHE A 158 -11.22 -0.42 -10.77
N LEU A 159 -11.74 -1.11 -9.76
CA LEU A 159 -13.12 -1.60 -9.75
C LEU A 159 -14.14 -0.45 -9.81
N LEU A 160 -13.90 0.62 -9.08
CA LEU A 160 -14.76 1.82 -9.12
C LEU A 160 -14.85 2.42 -10.52
N THR A 161 -13.75 2.42 -11.30
CA THR A 161 -13.79 2.90 -12.70
C THR A 161 -14.72 2.08 -13.60
N TYR A 162 -14.96 0.80 -13.31
CA TYR A 162 -15.93 0.02 -14.08
C TYR A 162 -17.38 0.47 -13.82
N THR A 163 -17.68 0.92 -12.62
CA THR A 163 -19.04 1.30 -12.20
C THR A 163 -19.30 2.80 -12.29
N SER A 164 -18.27 3.62 -12.19
CA SER A 164 -18.39 5.08 -12.03
C SER A 164 -17.79 5.86 -13.21
N LEU A 165 -17.43 5.18 -14.32
CA LEU A 165 -16.78 5.83 -15.46
C LEU A 165 -17.57 7.04 -16.03
N PRO A 166 -18.92 6.97 -16.20
CA PRO A 166 -19.67 8.14 -16.72
C PRO A 166 -19.63 9.35 -15.78
N ARG A 167 -19.42 9.14 -14.48
CA ARG A 167 -19.22 10.22 -13.52
C ARG A 167 -17.82 10.80 -13.67
N LEU A 168 -16.80 9.94 -13.73
CA LEU A 168 -15.42 10.36 -13.91
C LEU A 168 -15.23 11.15 -15.22
N GLU A 169 -15.86 10.71 -16.31
CA GLU A 169 -15.89 11.45 -17.59
C GLU A 169 -16.45 12.86 -17.40
N ARG A 170 -17.58 13.02 -16.70
CA ARG A 170 -18.17 14.34 -16.43
C ARG A 170 -17.27 15.23 -15.58
N ASP A 171 -16.63 14.67 -14.57
CA ASP A 171 -15.75 15.41 -13.67
C ASP A 171 -14.48 15.88 -14.39
N LEU A 172 -13.99 15.08 -15.36
CA LEU A 172 -12.78 15.37 -16.13
C LEU A 172 -13.04 16.21 -17.41
N ALA A 173 -14.26 16.30 -17.90
CA ALA A 173 -14.57 16.97 -19.18
C ALA A 173 -14.04 18.41 -19.28
N ASN A 174 -14.06 19.15 -18.17
CA ASN A 174 -13.57 20.53 -18.10
C ASN A 174 -12.27 20.64 -17.27
N SER A 175 -11.60 19.53 -16.98
CA SER A 175 -10.35 19.58 -16.23
C SER A 175 -9.24 20.23 -17.06
N PRO A 176 -8.40 21.07 -16.45
CA PRO A 176 -7.24 21.64 -17.14
C PRO A 176 -6.31 20.59 -17.73
N ASP A 177 -6.25 19.41 -17.10
CA ASP A 177 -5.38 18.32 -17.52
C ASP A 177 -5.90 17.66 -18.80
N PHE A 178 -7.22 17.41 -18.92
CA PHE A 178 -7.80 16.94 -20.17
C PHE A 178 -7.62 17.96 -21.30
N LEU A 179 -7.96 19.22 -21.04
CA LEU A 179 -7.86 20.27 -22.06
C LEU A 179 -6.43 20.50 -22.58
N ARG A 180 -5.42 20.27 -21.74
CA ARG A 180 -4.00 20.38 -22.11
C ARG A 180 -3.38 19.10 -22.66
N SER A 181 -4.03 17.96 -22.47
CA SER A 181 -3.50 16.66 -22.90
C SER A 181 -3.37 16.48 -24.40
N GLY A 182 -4.21 17.20 -25.16
CA GLY A 182 -4.36 17.02 -26.60
C GLY A 182 -5.06 15.71 -26.99
N TRP A 183 -5.74 15.05 -26.03
CA TRP A 183 -6.56 13.88 -26.32
C TRP A 183 -7.93 14.30 -26.80
N ASP A 184 -8.45 13.60 -27.80
CA ASP A 184 -9.80 13.79 -28.37
C ASP A 184 -10.85 12.86 -27.75
N ASP A 185 -10.41 11.81 -27.04
CA ASP A 185 -11.25 10.81 -26.40
C ASP A 185 -11.22 10.97 -24.87
N LEU A 186 -12.27 11.60 -24.33
CA LEU A 186 -12.43 11.82 -22.89
C LEU A 186 -12.49 10.52 -22.09
N ARG A 187 -13.08 9.45 -22.66
CA ARG A 187 -13.14 8.13 -22.00
C ARG A 187 -11.76 7.49 -21.91
N ALA A 188 -11.00 7.54 -22.97
CA ALA A 188 -9.62 7.09 -22.98
C ALA A 188 -8.79 7.85 -21.94
N PHE A 189 -8.95 9.17 -21.89
CA PHE A 189 -8.28 10.03 -20.91
C PHE A 189 -8.66 9.66 -19.47
N ALA A 190 -9.95 9.46 -19.18
CA ALA A 190 -10.43 9.08 -17.85
C ALA A 190 -9.84 7.74 -17.38
N ILE A 191 -9.72 6.78 -18.30
CA ILE A 191 -9.09 5.48 -18.01
C ILE A 191 -7.59 5.64 -17.74
N ALA A 192 -6.88 6.39 -18.59
CA ALA A 192 -5.45 6.65 -18.42
C ALA A 192 -5.16 7.40 -17.10
N ASN A 193 -5.97 8.40 -16.76
CA ASN A 193 -5.88 9.13 -15.50
C ASN A 193 -6.04 8.21 -14.28
N THR A 194 -6.90 7.18 -14.39
CA THR A 194 -7.02 6.17 -13.32
C THR A 194 -5.77 5.30 -13.19
N PHE A 195 -5.12 4.95 -14.29
CA PHE A 195 -3.88 4.19 -14.29
C PHE A 195 -2.72 5.02 -13.71
N ASP A 196 -2.62 6.29 -14.08
CA ASP A 196 -1.66 7.24 -13.54
C ASP A 196 -1.85 7.44 -12.03
N SER A 197 -3.10 7.59 -11.58
CA SER A 197 -3.42 7.63 -10.16
C SER A 197 -2.98 6.34 -9.45
N GLY A 198 -3.25 5.17 -10.03
CA GLY A 198 -2.80 3.89 -9.51
C GLY A 198 -1.27 3.80 -9.42
N PHE A 199 -0.56 4.24 -10.45
CA PHE A 199 0.90 4.33 -10.47
C PHE A 199 1.43 5.23 -9.35
N SER A 200 0.88 6.44 -9.22
CA SER A 200 1.27 7.41 -8.21
C SER A 200 1.06 6.88 -6.79
N HIS A 201 -0.04 6.17 -6.54
CA HIS A 201 -0.30 5.52 -5.25
C HIS A 201 0.68 4.38 -4.96
N LEU A 202 0.98 3.53 -5.95
CA LEU A 202 1.96 2.45 -5.82
C LEU A 202 3.36 3.02 -5.51
N LEU A 203 3.83 3.98 -6.29
CA LEU A 203 5.15 4.59 -6.10
C LEU A 203 5.22 5.36 -4.78
N GLY A 204 4.23 6.21 -4.52
CA GLY A 204 4.15 7.02 -3.32
C GLY A 204 4.14 6.17 -2.05
N ALA A 205 3.41 5.06 -2.04
CA ALA A 205 3.37 4.15 -0.89
C ALA A 205 4.74 3.56 -0.54
N LEU A 206 5.57 3.19 -1.53
CA LEU A 206 6.93 2.70 -1.28
C LEU A 206 7.83 3.79 -0.70
N ILE A 207 7.80 4.99 -1.28
CA ILE A 207 8.65 6.10 -0.84
C ILE A 207 8.24 6.55 0.56
N VAL A 208 6.97 6.86 0.75
CA VAL A 208 6.45 7.42 2.01
C VAL A 208 6.56 6.42 3.15
N SER A 209 6.23 5.14 2.91
CA SER A 209 6.37 4.11 3.95
C SER A 209 7.82 3.87 4.35
N THR A 210 8.77 4.03 3.43
CA THR A 210 10.20 3.95 3.76
C THR A 210 10.61 5.09 4.69
N ILE A 211 10.17 6.33 4.40
CA ILE A 211 10.48 7.50 5.22
C ILE A 211 9.84 7.37 6.61
N PHE A 212 8.52 7.18 6.67
CA PHE A 212 7.82 7.07 7.96
C PHE A 212 8.21 5.81 8.73
N GLY A 213 8.51 4.71 8.03
CA GLY A 213 9.06 3.50 8.61
C GLY A 213 10.43 3.70 9.23
N ALA A 214 11.32 4.50 8.61
CA ALA A 214 12.62 4.86 9.17
C ALA A 214 12.47 5.73 10.43
N ILE A 215 11.61 6.75 10.38
CA ILE A 215 11.30 7.61 11.53
C ILE A 215 10.76 6.76 12.69
N GLY A 216 9.72 5.95 12.43
CA GLY A 216 9.13 5.06 13.42
C GLY A 216 10.13 4.06 13.98
N SER A 217 11.00 3.50 13.13
CA SER A 217 12.06 2.58 13.58
C SER A 217 13.06 3.25 14.51
N GLY A 218 13.41 4.51 14.27
CA GLY A 218 14.25 5.29 15.19
C GLY A 218 13.62 5.42 16.57
N VAL A 219 12.33 5.79 16.63
CA VAL A 219 11.56 5.86 17.89
C VAL A 219 11.51 4.50 18.58
N GLY A 220 11.21 3.42 17.82
CA GLY A 220 11.13 2.07 18.37
C GLY A 220 12.44 1.59 18.97
N LEU A 221 13.60 1.90 18.37
CA LEU A 221 14.92 1.59 18.93
C LEU A 221 15.22 2.36 20.20
N LEU A 222 14.84 3.64 20.28
CA LEU A 222 15.00 4.44 21.52
C LEU A 222 14.21 3.83 22.68
N LEU A 223 12.95 3.43 22.43
CA LEU A 223 12.10 2.77 23.41
C LEU A 223 12.68 1.40 23.85
N ASN A 224 13.23 0.63 22.94
CA ASN A 224 13.88 -0.66 23.24
C ASN A 224 15.08 -0.47 24.18
N ARG A 225 15.97 0.50 23.89
CA ARG A 225 17.12 0.83 24.73
C ARG A 225 16.70 1.28 26.14
N GLY A 226 15.63 2.09 26.25
CA GLY A 226 15.08 2.53 27.51
C GLY A 226 14.55 1.38 28.38
N ALA A 227 13.90 0.41 27.74
CA ALA A 227 13.40 -0.80 28.41
C ALA A 227 14.53 -1.70 28.97
N GLN A 228 15.65 -1.82 28.25
CA GLN A 228 16.80 -2.62 28.66
C GLN A 228 17.61 -1.99 29.80
N ARG A 229 17.52 -0.68 30.01
CA ARG A 229 18.25 0.05 31.08
C ARG A 229 17.51 0.08 32.42
N ARG A 230 16.27 -0.44 32.52
CA ARG A 230 15.60 -0.55 33.80
C ARG A 230 16.30 -1.60 34.66
N PRO A 231 16.83 -1.24 35.86
CA PRO A 231 17.44 -2.22 36.76
C PRO A 231 16.39 -3.29 37.10
N SER A 232 16.80 -4.53 37.11
CA SER A 232 15.95 -5.62 37.62
C SER A 232 15.53 -5.25 39.07
N PRO A 233 14.26 -5.43 39.44
CA PRO A 233 13.85 -5.26 40.84
C PRO A 233 14.75 -6.13 41.72
N ILE A 234 15.43 -5.48 42.69
CA ILE A 234 16.25 -6.15 43.66
C ILE A 234 15.36 -7.22 44.32
N SER A 235 15.71 -8.50 44.18
CA SER A 235 14.98 -9.55 44.87
C SER A 235 15.22 -9.38 46.39
N LEU A 236 14.20 -8.87 47.07
CA LEU A 236 14.19 -8.74 48.53
C LEU A 236 14.10 -10.12 49.25
N THR A 237 14.59 -11.18 48.64
CA THR A 237 14.53 -12.54 49.16
C THR A 237 15.82 -12.99 49.85
N ASP A 238 16.84 -12.13 50.01
CA ASP A 238 18.08 -12.45 50.67
C ASP A 238 18.25 -11.65 52.00
N ALA A 239 17.17 -11.50 52.81
CA ALA A 239 17.21 -11.02 54.14
C ALA A 239 16.59 -12.01 55.13
#